data_62e592b4734258c0851f7bd3df94bd8d
#
_entry.id   62e592b4734258c0851f7bd3df94bd8d
#
_cell.length_a   1.000
_cell.length_b   1.000
_cell.length_c   1.000
_cell.angle_alpha   90.00
_cell.angle_beta   90.00
_cell.angle_gamma   90.00
#
_symmetry.space_group_name_H-M   'P 1'
#
loop_
_entity.id
_entity.type
_entity.pdbx_description
1 polymer ?
#
loop_
_entity_poly.entity_id
_entity_poly.type
_entity_poly.pdbx_seq_one_letter_code
_entity_poly.pdbx_strand_id
1 'polypeptide(L)'
;MRFASGLSVTLLSLVVSLAAAHAEDKKGGVEKLYILNCGEGVAGDISRWSPGVDEGKSKDFVDNCYLIKHTQGWFLWDTGIPDAVAAMPNGLAPADPKAVTWKRPKTLASQLDELGVKPDDIKAMAVSHTHPDHIGNVEMFPNTMLYVQKAEYEWPGADNKPRFKPEHPVTLLEGDRDVFGDGTLVILSTPGHTPGHQSLLVKLPRTGEIVLSGDAVHFKSNWDNRRVPAPNFNKEQTLASMQKLAETISRDEAQLWINHDKEQRDILKMAPEFYD
;
A
#
# COMPACT_ATOMS: atom_id res chain seq x y z
N MET A 1 80.51 -7.11 -56.28
CA MET A 1 79.04 -7.19 -56.30
C MET A 1 78.61 -7.99 -55.10
N ARG A 2 78.11 -7.32 -54.06
CA ARG A 2 77.57 -7.95 -52.84
C ARG A 2 76.09 -7.61 -52.74
N PHE A 3 75.26 -8.63 -52.80
CA PHE A 3 73.84 -8.51 -52.59
C PHE A 3 73.53 -8.62 -51.07
N ALA A 4 72.86 -7.60 -50.50
CA ALA A 4 72.39 -7.63 -49.15
C ALA A 4 70.90 -7.99 -49.20
N SER A 5 70.51 -9.10 -48.54
CA SER A 5 69.14 -9.51 -48.39
C SER A 5 68.60 -8.89 -47.10
N GLY A 6 67.65 -8.00 -47.22
CA GLY A 6 66.91 -7.45 -46.07
C GLY A 6 65.77 -8.39 -45.66
N LEU A 7 65.77 -8.76 -44.41
CA LEU A 7 64.70 -9.57 -43.74
C LEU A 7 63.70 -8.60 -43.10
N SER A 8 62.50 -8.50 -43.68
CA SER A 8 61.39 -7.71 -43.07
C SER A 8 60.66 -8.56 -42.03
N VAL A 9 60.73 -8.17 -40.76
CA VAL A 9 59.95 -8.77 -39.67
C VAL A 9 58.67 -7.96 -39.54
N THR A 10 57.55 -8.58 -39.87
CA THR A 10 56.19 -7.98 -39.64
C THR A 10 55.76 -8.32 -38.26
N LEU A 11 55.68 -7.31 -37.37
CA LEU A 11 55.07 -7.43 -36.02
C LEU A 11 53.57 -7.42 -36.17
N LEU A 12 52.92 -8.55 -35.85
CA LEU A 12 51.47 -8.68 -35.75
C LEU A 12 51.05 -8.27 -34.36
N SER A 13 50.49 -7.05 -34.20
CA SER A 13 49.97 -6.55 -32.95
C SER A 13 48.58 -7.18 -32.68
N LEU A 14 48.50 -8.08 -31.70
CA LEU A 14 47.26 -8.67 -31.23
C LEU A 14 46.57 -7.66 -30.30
N VAL A 15 45.53 -6.95 -30.77
CA VAL A 15 44.67 -6.10 -29.93
C VAL A 15 43.66 -7.00 -29.23
N VAL A 16 43.91 -7.29 -27.95
CA VAL A 16 42.93 -7.95 -27.08
C VAL A 16 41.98 -6.88 -26.59
N SER A 17 40.79 -6.81 -27.21
CA SER A 17 39.68 -5.99 -26.68
C SER A 17 39.10 -6.67 -25.44
N LEU A 18 39.43 -6.17 -24.24
CA LEU A 18 38.69 -6.48 -23.03
C LEU A 18 37.31 -5.81 -23.14
N ALA A 19 36.29 -6.57 -23.48
CA ALA A 19 34.91 -6.18 -23.25
C ALA A 19 34.67 -6.17 -21.72
N ALA A 20 34.72 -4.99 -21.10
CA ALA A 20 34.23 -4.81 -19.74
C ALA A 20 32.71 -5.06 -19.80
N ALA A 21 32.29 -6.22 -19.33
CA ALA A 21 30.89 -6.44 -19.00
C ALA A 21 30.54 -5.45 -17.87
N HIS A 22 29.86 -4.36 -18.22
CA HIS A 22 29.19 -3.54 -17.24
C HIS A 22 28.09 -4.42 -16.64
N ALA A 23 28.32 -4.90 -15.42
CA ALA A 23 27.23 -5.33 -14.58
C ALA A 23 26.37 -4.08 -14.41
N GLU A 24 25.18 -4.04 -15.04
CA GLU A 24 24.16 -3.09 -14.64
C GLU A 24 23.95 -3.32 -13.15
N ASP A 25 24.39 -2.37 -12.34
CA ASP A 25 23.95 -2.26 -10.95
C ASP A 25 22.42 -2.27 -11.01
N LYS A 26 21.80 -3.39 -10.64
CA LYS A 26 20.34 -3.44 -10.50
C LYS A 26 20.03 -2.38 -9.44
N LYS A 27 19.58 -1.21 -9.88
CA LYS A 27 19.01 -0.21 -9.00
C LYS A 27 17.99 -0.95 -8.14
N GLY A 28 18.11 -0.84 -6.82
CA GLY A 28 17.12 -1.36 -5.90
C GLY A 28 15.73 -0.84 -6.29
N GLY A 29 14.68 -1.55 -5.92
CA GLY A 29 13.34 -1.09 -6.23
C GLY A 29 12.26 -2.10 -5.86
N VAL A 30 11.02 -1.68 -6.04
CA VAL A 30 9.86 -2.56 -5.95
C VAL A 30 9.87 -3.52 -7.14
N GLU A 31 9.75 -4.81 -6.84
CA GLU A 31 9.74 -5.89 -7.84
C GLU A 31 8.31 -6.34 -8.16
N LYS A 32 7.43 -6.41 -7.13
CA LYS A 32 6.05 -6.91 -7.26
C LYS A 32 5.13 -6.27 -6.26
N LEU A 33 3.87 -6.11 -6.65
CA LEU A 33 2.77 -5.73 -5.78
C LEU A 33 1.63 -6.74 -5.92
N TYR A 34 1.20 -7.31 -4.81
CA TYR A 34 0.04 -8.20 -4.70
C TYR A 34 -1.09 -7.50 -3.99
N ILE A 35 -2.31 -7.62 -4.48
CA ILE A 35 -3.52 -7.18 -3.80
C ILE A 35 -4.12 -8.36 -3.05
N LEU A 36 -4.26 -8.23 -1.73
CA LEU A 36 -4.85 -9.25 -0.86
C LEU A 36 -6.30 -8.85 -0.52
N ASN A 37 -7.21 -9.83 -0.50
CA ASN A 37 -8.57 -9.60 -0.04
C ASN A 37 -8.59 -9.57 1.49
N CYS A 38 -8.63 -8.38 2.05
CA CYS A 38 -8.61 -8.15 3.50
C CYS A 38 -9.98 -7.92 4.11
N GLY A 39 -11.02 -7.88 3.27
CA GLY A 39 -12.42 -7.80 3.69
C GLY A 39 -13.36 -7.54 2.53
N GLU A 40 -14.59 -7.97 2.70
CA GLU A 40 -15.74 -7.65 1.85
C GLU A 40 -16.90 -7.26 2.74
N GLY A 41 -17.66 -6.24 2.36
CA GLY A 41 -18.72 -5.77 3.22
C GLY A 41 -19.86 -5.10 2.47
N VAL A 42 -20.89 -4.79 3.24
CA VAL A 42 -22.02 -4.01 2.75
C VAL A 42 -22.30 -2.89 3.73
N ALA A 43 -22.16 -1.65 3.28
CA ALA A 43 -22.63 -0.49 4.01
C ALA A 43 -24.16 -0.46 3.97
N GLY A 44 -24.78 -0.24 5.12
CA GLY A 44 -26.24 -0.15 5.19
C GLY A 44 -26.79 1.17 4.61
N ASP A 45 -26.00 2.23 4.64
CA ASP A 45 -26.37 3.54 4.08
C ASP A 45 -25.12 4.25 3.54
N ILE A 46 -25.01 4.34 2.20
CA ILE A 46 -23.88 4.94 1.52
C ILE A 46 -23.71 6.43 1.82
N SER A 47 -24.78 7.13 2.20
CA SER A 47 -24.72 8.56 2.52
C SER A 47 -23.77 8.87 3.69
N ARG A 48 -23.45 7.88 4.51
CA ARG A 48 -22.43 7.98 5.56
C ARG A 48 -21.04 8.34 4.99
N TRP A 49 -20.70 7.77 3.82
CA TRP A 49 -19.43 8.05 3.11
C TRP A 49 -19.59 9.05 1.97
N SER A 50 -20.83 9.28 1.50
CA SER A 50 -21.17 10.25 0.45
C SER A 50 -22.34 11.12 0.89
N PRO A 51 -22.16 12.05 1.84
CA PRO A 51 -23.25 12.85 2.38
C PRO A 51 -24.11 13.51 1.29
N GLY A 52 -25.44 13.37 1.41
CA GLY A 52 -26.41 13.90 0.47
C GLY A 52 -26.58 13.09 -0.83
N VAL A 53 -25.98 11.89 -0.89
CA VAL A 53 -26.09 11.01 -2.08
C VAL A 53 -26.64 9.66 -1.66
N ASP A 54 -27.67 9.21 -2.39
CA ASP A 54 -28.25 7.87 -2.25
C ASP A 54 -28.59 7.48 -0.79
N GLU A 55 -29.17 8.41 -0.03
CA GLU A 55 -29.54 8.23 1.36
C GLU A 55 -30.41 6.97 1.53
N GLY A 56 -30.06 6.14 2.52
CA GLY A 56 -30.73 4.89 2.82
C GLY A 56 -30.45 3.75 1.84
N LYS A 57 -29.58 3.94 0.83
CA LYS A 57 -29.17 2.86 -0.07
C LYS A 57 -27.93 2.16 0.46
N SER A 58 -27.92 0.84 0.36
CA SER A 58 -26.72 0.05 0.64
C SER A 58 -25.70 0.15 -0.48
N LYS A 59 -24.42 -0.09 -0.15
CA LYS A 59 -23.33 -0.19 -1.13
C LYS A 59 -22.33 -1.25 -0.70
N ASP A 60 -21.87 -2.03 -1.69
CA ASP A 60 -20.79 -2.98 -1.51
C ASP A 60 -19.47 -2.26 -1.22
N PHE A 61 -18.73 -2.81 -0.27
CA PHE A 61 -17.41 -2.41 0.15
C PHE A 61 -16.42 -3.55 -0.05
N VAL A 62 -15.19 -3.18 -0.28
CA VAL A 62 -14.04 -4.08 -0.21
C VAL A 62 -13.01 -3.45 0.71
N ASP A 63 -12.09 -4.27 1.20
CA ASP A 63 -10.95 -3.84 1.98
C ASP A 63 -9.72 -4.57 1.44
N ASN A 64 -8.74 -3.80 0.96
CA ASN A 64 -7.55 -4.31 0.32
C ASN A 64 -6.33 -4.11 1.22
N CYS A 65 -5.52 -5.17 1.36
CA CYS A 65 -4.15 -5.03 1.83
C CYS A 65 -3.20 -5.24 0.66
N TYR A 66 -1.97 -4.74 0.78
CA TYR A 66 -1.00 -4.86 -0.30
C TYR A 66 0.30 -5.44 0.23
N LEU A 67 0.70 -6.59 -0.36
CA LEU A 67 2.00 -7.18 -0.08
C LEU A 67 2.96 -6.79 -1.21
N ILE A 68 4.05 -6.15 -0.84
CA ILE A 68 5.00 -5.56 -1.79
C ILE A 68 6.34 -6.24 -1.64
N LYS A 69 6.85 -6.81 -2.74
CA LYS A 69 8.21 -7.31 -2.82
C LYS A 69 9.14 -6.21 -3.29
N HIS A 70 10.08 -5.87 -2.45
CA HIS A 70 11.17 -4.97 -2.77
C HIS A 70 12.50 -5.75 -2.78
N THR A 71 13.52 -5.29 -3.49
CA THR A 71 14.86 -5.91 -3.49
C THR A 71 15.47 -6.03 -2.09
N GLN A 72 15.09 -5.14 -1.16
CA GLN A 72 15.56 -5.14 0.24
C GLN A 72 14.66 -5.94 1.19
N GLY A 73 13.54 -6.54 0.74
CA GLY A 73 12.67 -7.36 1.57
C GLY A 73 11.18 -7.20 1.27
N TRP A 74 10.34 -7.82 2.09
CA TRP A 74 8.90 -7.70 2.01
C TRP A 74 8.39 -6.52 2.82
N PHE A 75 7.39 -5.81 2.26
CA PHE A 75 6.65 -4.74 2.93
C PHE A 75 5.15 -5.05 2.86
N LEU A 76 4.43 -4.83 3.97
CA LEU A 76 2.98 -4.99 4.05
C LEU A 76 2.31 -3.64 4.29
N TRP A 77 1.32 -3.32 3.48
CA TRP A 77 0.47 -2.14 3.64
C TRP A 77 -0.92 -2.56 4.05
N ASP A 78 -1.38 -2.09 5.23
CA ASP A 78 -2.59 -2.46 5.94
C ASP A 78 -2.67 -3.96 6.27
N THR A 79 -3.52 -4.31 7.21
CA THR A 79 -3.73 -5.70 7.66
C THR A 79 -5.19 -6.13 7.64
N GLY A 80 -6.08 -5.23 7.22
CA GLY A 80 -7.49 -5.50 7.02
C GLY A 80 -8.28 -5.73 8.31
N ILE A 81 -9.52 -6.20 8.17
CA ILE A 81 -10.34 -6.62 9.28
C ILE A 81 -9.75 -7.87 9.95
N PRO A 82 -10.04 -8.12 11.25
CA PRO A 82 -9.47 -9.28 11.95
C PRO A 82 -9.74 -10.62 11.25
N ASP A 83 -8.74 -11.50 11.16
CA ASP A 83 -8.87 -12.84 10.58
C ASP A 83 -9.94 -13.70 11.26
N ALA A 84 -10.21 -13.44 12.55
CA ALA A 84 -11.29 -14.11 13.30
C ALA A 84 -12.68 -13.96 12.64
N VAL A 85 -12.89 -12.90 11.85
CA VAL A 85 -14.15 -12.65 11.13
C VAL A 85 -14.42 -13.75 10.09
N ALA A 86 -13.39 -14.42 9.56
CA ALA A 86 -13.55 -15.53 8.62
C ALA A 86 -14.34 -16.71 9.21
N ALA A 87 -14.33 -16.90 10.53
CA ALA A 87 -15.09 -17.93 11.24
C ALA A 87 -16.52 -17.50 11.60
N MET A 88 -16.94 -16.28 11.28
CA MET A 88 -18.25 -15.74 11.61
C MET A 88 -19.23 -15.95 10.46
N PRO A 89 -20.25 -16.85 10.57
CA PRO A 89 -21.15 -17.16 9.46
C PRO A 89 -21.91 -15.95 8.89
N ASN A 90 -22.25 -15.01 9.76
CA ASN A 90 -22.98 -13.79 9.41
C ASN A 90 -22.05 -12.56 9.24
N GLY A 91 -20.74 -12.76 9.37
CA GLY A 91 -19.77 -11.68 9.38
C GLY A 91 -19.79 -10.87 10.68
N LEU A 92 -19.06 -9.74 10.67
CA LEU A 92 -19.00 -8.79 11.78
C LEU A 92 -19.98 -7.65 11.51
N ALA A 93 -21.13 -7.67 12.18
CA ALA A 93 -22.14 -6.62 12.07
C ALA A 93 -21.81 -5.49 13.08
N PRO A 94 -21.87 -4.21 12.64
CA PRO A 94 -21.69 -3.06 13.51
C PRO A 94 -22.94 -2.81 14.36
N ALA A 95 -22.81 -2.06 15.46
CA ALA A 95 -23.95 -1.60 16.24
C ALA A 95 -24.82 -0.58 15.46
N ASP A 96 -24.20 0.24 14.61
CA ASP A 96 -24.91 1.15 13.71
C ASP A 96 -25.23 0.41 12.40
N PRO A 97 -26.53 0.17 12.09
CA PRO A 97 -26.92 -0.55 10.87
C PRO A 97 -26.58 0.19 9.57
N LYS A 98 -26.24 1.46 9.64
CA LYS A 98 -25.78 2.25 8.48
C LYS A 98 -24.31 1.99 8.14
N ALA A 99 -23.52 1.48 9.11
CA ALA A 99 -22.12 1.15 8.89
C ALA A 99 -21.93 -0.16 8.09
N VAL A 100 -20.70 -0.57 7.87
CA VAL A 100 -20.38 -1.74 7.06
C VAL A 100 -20.49 -3.02 7.88
N THR A 101 -21.29 -3.97 7.42
CA THR A 101 -21.22 -5.37 7.88
C THR A 101 -20.12 -6.06 7.10
N TRP A 102 -19.06 -6.46 7.78
CA TRP A 102 -17.88 -7.06 7.18
C TRP A 102 -17.92 -8.58 7.15
N LYS A 103 -17.42 -9.16 6.07
CA LYS A 103 -17.07 -10.57 5.92
C LYS A 103 -15.62 -10.69 5.51
N ARG A 104 -15.01 -11.84 5.85
CA ARG A 104 -13.64 -12.13 5.45
C ARG A 104 -13.59 -13.49 4.73
N PRO A 105 -13.60 -13.50 3.39
CA PRO A 105 -13.60 -14.74 2.60
C PRO A 105 -12.33 -15.57 2.76
N LYS A 106 -11.18 -14.87 2.89
CA LYS A 106 -9.85 -15.47 3.12
C LYS A 106 -9.14 -14.74 4.26
N THR A 107 -8.47 -15.47 5.14
CA THR A 107 -7.61 -14.87 6.17
C THR A 107 -6.38 -14.26 5.55
N LEU A 108 -5.78 -13.26 6.19
CA LEU A 108 -4.48 -12.71 5.78
C LEU A 108 -3.41 -13.80 5.86
N ALA A 109 -3.45 -14.62 6.92
CA ALA A 109 -2.55 -15.74 7.11
C ALA A 109 -2.58 -16.71 5.92
N SER A 110 -3.78 -17.12 5.47
CA SER A 110 -3.90 -18.09 4.36
C SER A 110 -3.40 -17.52 3.02
N GLN A 111 -3.61 -16.21 2.78
CA GLN A 111 -3.14 -15.58 1.55
C GLN A 111 -1.61 -15.40 1.54
N LEU A 112 -0.99 -15.12 2.69
CA LEU A 112 0.48 -15.12 2.82
C LEU A 112 1.04 -16.52 2.58
N ASP A 113 0.41 -17.57 3.13
CA ASP A 113 0.82 -18.97 2.95
C ASP A 113 0.69 -19.41 1.47
N GLU A 114 -0.39 -19.04 0.78
CA GLU A 114 -0.56 -19.26 -0.67
C GLU A 114 0.57 -18.64 -1.50
N LEU A 115 1.14 -17.51 -1.03
CA LEU A 115 2.28 -16.82 -1.67
C LEU A 115 3.64 -17.34 -1.19
N GLY A 116 3.68 -18.27 -0.23
CA GLY A 116 4.90 -18.80 0.38
C GLY A 116 5.64 -17.78 1.23
N VAL A 117 4.94 -16.78 1.78
CA VAL A 117 5.51 -15.72 2.62
C VAL A 117 5.06 -15.91 4.06
N LYS A 118 6.01 -16.02 4.97
CA LYS A 118 5.73 -16.10 6.41
C LYS A 118 5.64 -14.70 7.02
N PRO A 119 4.87 -14.50 8.10
CA PRO A 119 4.85 -13.23 8.82
C PRO A 119 6.26 -12.72 9.17
N ASP A 120 7.16 -13.60 9.60
CA ASP A 120 8.55 -13.25 9.96
C ASP A 120 9.43 -12.84 8.75
N ASP A 121 9.02 -13.11 7.52
CA ASP A 121 9.71 -12.65 6.31
C ASP A 121 9.46 -11.17 6.05
N ILE A 122 8.36 -10.62 6.59
CA ILE A 122 7.96 -9.22 6.44
C ILE A 122 8.70 -8.39 7.49
N LYS A 123 9.66 -7.58 7.04
CA LYS A 123 10.52 -6.79 7.94
C LYS A 123 10.01 -5.38 8.20
N ALA A 124 9.14 -4.90 7.32
CA ALA A 124 8.57 -3.57 7.41
C ALA A 124 7.08 -3.61 7.02
N MET A 125 6.28 -2.82 7.71
CA MET A 125 4.86 -2.62 7.40
C MET A 125 4.46 -1.19 7.71
N ALA A 126 3.36 -0.76 7.12
CA ALA A 126 2.68 0.46 7.52
C ALA A 126 1.17 0.21 7.51
N VAL A 127 0.44 1.02 8.25
CA VAL A 127 -1.01 1.08 8.18
C VAL A 127 -1.42 2.47 7.69
N SER A 128 -2.42 2.53 6.83
CA SER A 128 -2.92 3.82 6.35
C SER A 128 -3.43 4.69 7.50
N HIS A 129 -4.10 4.06 8.46
CA HIS A 129 -4.59 4.66 9.70
C HIS A 129 -5.07 3.58 10.69
N THR A 130 -5.57 3.98 11.86
CA THR A 130 -5.87 3.06 12.97
C THR A 130 -7.34 2.64 13.09
N HIS A 131 -8.16 2.75 12.03
CA HIS A 131 -9.48 2.13 12.06
C HIS A 131 -9.39 0.59 12.05
N PRO A 132 -10.39 -0.10 12.63
CA PRO A 132 -10.31 -1.56 12.84
C PRO A 132 -10.16 -2.40 11.57
N ASP A 133 -10.62 -1.88 10.45
CA ASP A 133 -10.53 -2.51 9.13
C ASP A 133 -9.16 -2.35 8.45
N HIS A 134 -8.22 -1.60 9.05
CA HIS A 134 -6.85 -1.47 8.56
C HIS A 134 -5.81 -2.10 9.48
N ILE A 135 -6.12 -2.24 10.79
CA ILE A 135 -5.15 -2.73 11.79
C ILE A 135 -5.51 -4.11 12.36
N GLY A 136 -6.54 -4.78 11.87
CA GLY A 136 -7.14 -5.95 12.51
C GLY A 136 -6.20 -7.13 12.74
N ASN A 137 -5.07 -7.22 12.03
CA ASN A 137 -4.11 -8.31 12.16
C ASN A 137 -2.67 -7.85 12.42
N VAL A 138 -2.46 -6.61 12.88
CA VAL A 138 -1.10 -6.11 13.21
C VAL A 138 -0.37 -7.02 14.19
N GLU A 139 -1.10 -7.63 15.13
CA GLU A 139 -0.52 -8.54 16.12
C GLU A 139 0.06 -9.85 15.55
N MET A 140 -0.23 -10.19 14.29
CA MET A 140 0.43 -11.29 13.59
C MET A 140 1.90 -11.01 13.28
N PHE A 141 2.34 -9.76 13.38
CA PHE A 141 3.65 -9.27 12.97
C PHE A 141 4.42 -8.63 14.13
N PRO A 142 4.61 -9.31 15.26
CA PRO A 142 5.12 -8.70 16.51
C PRO A 142 6.55 -8.18 16.40
N ASN A 143 7.32 -8.65 15.41
CA ASN A 143 8.71 -8.27 15.18
C ASN A 143 8.92 -7.38 13.95
N THR A 144 7.84 -7.05 13.23
CA THR A 144 7.89 -6.24 12.01
C THR A 144 7.90 -4.76 12.36
N MET A 145 8.84 -3.99 11.79
CA MET A 145 8.90 -2.54 11.98
C MET A 145 7.65 -1.87 11.40
N LEU A 146 6.87 -1.20 12.24
CA LEU A 146 5.66 -0.47 11.85
C LEU A 146 5.98 1.01 11.59
N TYR A 147 5.70 1.49 10.39
CA TYR A 147 5.75 2.91 10.04
C TYR A 147 4.36 3.54 10.19
N VAL A 148 4.24 4.51 11.07
CA VAL A 148 2.98 5.22 11.35
C VAL A 148 3.25 6.69 11.65
N GLN A 149 2.35 7.59 11.23
CA GLN A 149 2.48 9.00 11.60
C GLN A 149 2.32 9.15 13.12
N LYS A 150 3.14 10.01 13.72
CA LYS A 150 3.10 10.28 15.16
C LYS A 150 1.70 10.71 15.63
N ALA A 151 1.03 11.57 14.83
CA ALA A 151 -0.32 12.03 15.14
C ALA A 151 -1.35 10.88 15.16
N GLU A 152 -1.14 9.82 14.36
CA GLU A 152 -1.99 8.62 14.38
C GLU A 152 -1.70 7.72 15.57
N TYR A 153 -0.41 7.52 15.85
CA TYR A 153 0.03 6.68 16.98
C TYR A 153 -0.45 7.24 18.33
N GLU A 154 -0.41 8.55 18.49
CA GLU A 154 -0.81 9.25 19.69
C GLU A 154 -2.33 9.50 19.77
N TRP A 155 -3.07 9.24 18.69
CA TRP A 155 -4.52 9.48 18.65
C TRP A 155 -5.25 8.40 19.45
N PRO A 156 -5.92 8.79 20.56
CA PRO A 156 -6.65 7.83 21.36
C PRO A 156 -7.86 7.33 20.56
N GLY A 157 -8.03 6.02 20.50
CA GLY A 157 -9.26 5.46 19.98
C GLY A 157 -10.49 5.87 20.80
N ALA A 158 -11.68 5.58 20.28
CA ALA A 158 -12.95 5.89 20.96
C ALA A 158 -13.05 5.26 22.36
N ASP A 159 -12.31 4.19 22.62
CA ASP A 159 -12.19 3.49 23.90
C ASP A 159 -11.01 4.00 24.77
N ASN A 160 -10.29 5.00 24.28
CA ASN A 160 -9.10 5.60 24.90
C ASN A 160 -7.97 4.58 25.19
N LYS A 161 -7.84 3.54 24.36
CA LYS A 161 -6.79 2.53 24.48
C LYS A 161 -5.73 2.70 23.40
N PRO A 162 -4.45 2.32 23.69
CA PRO A 162 -3.42 2.22 22.66
C PRO A 162 -3.85 1.29 21.54
N ARG A 163 -3.54 1.66 20.29
CA ARG A 163 -3.86 0.84 19.11
C ARG A 163 -2.83 -0.24 18.85
N PHE A 164 -1.64 -0.08 19.38
CA PHE A 164 -0.52 -1.02 19.23
C PHE A 164 0.01 -1.42 20.60
N LYS A 165 0.58 -2.61 20.70
CA LYS A 165 1.26 -3.06 21.91
C LYS A 165 2.50 -2.21 22.16
N PRO A 166 2.83 -1.86 23.40
CA PRO A 166 4.01 -1.04 23.72
C PRO A 166 5.34 -1.63 23.22
N GLU A 167 5.43 -2.96 23.16
CA GLU A 167 6.61 -3.69 22.69
C GLU A 167 6.75 -3.78 21.17
N HIS A 168 5.71 -3.39 20.40
CA HIS A 168 5.76 -3.44 18.94
C HIS A 168 6.81 -2.44 18.42
N PRO A 169 7.73 -2.86 17.55
CA PRO A 169 8.74 -1.94 17.01
C PRO A 169 8.08 -0.91 16.07
N VAL A 170 8.21 0.37 16.40
CA VAL A 170 7.54 1.47 15.69
C VAL A 170 8.54 2.53 15.25
N THR A 171 8.40 3.00 14.04
CA THR A 171 9.01 4.23 13.53
C THR A 171 7.93 5.29 13.39
N LEU A 172 7.96 6.31 14.26
CA LEU A 172 7.05 7.45 14.19
C LEU A 172 7.47 8.41 13.09
N LEU A 173 6.54 8.74 12.21
CA LEU A 173 6.75 9.63 11.08
C LEU A 173 6.15 11.02 11.34
N GLU A 174 6.79 12.05 10.78
CA GLU A 174 6.26 13.41 10.69
C GLU A 174 6.40 13.86 9.22
N GLY A 175 5.39 13.56 8.39
CA GLY A 175 5.40 13.85 6.96
C GLY A 175 5.68 12.63 6.06
N ASP A 176 6.14 12.90 4.84
CA ASP A 176 6.38 11.85 3.84
C ASP A 176 7.65 11.05 4.17
N ARG A 177 7.66 9.76 3.78
CA ARG A 177 8.79 8.87 4.06
C ARG A 177 9.06 7.93 2.90
N ASP A 178 10.25 8.03 2.32
CA ASP A 178 10.79 6.97 1.47
C ASP A 178 11.22 5.78 2.36
N VAL A 179 10.56 4.64 2.20
CA VAL A 179 10.73 3.48 3.11
C VAL A 179 12.11 2.85 2.94
N PHE A 180 12.57 2.71 1.69
CA PHE A 180 13.81 2.02 1.37
C PHE A 180 14.94 2.96 0.90
N GLY A 181 14.65 4.25 0.72
CA GLY A 181 15.63 5.26 0.35
C GLY A 181 15.99 5.33 -1.14
N ASP A 182 15.19 4.68 -2.00
CA ASP A 182 15.40 4.64 -3.46
C ASP A 182 14.27 5.28 -4.28
N GLY A 183 13.27 5.84 -3.59
CA GLY A 183 12.15 6.54 -4.19
C GLY A 183 11.06 5.65 -4.80
N THR A 184 11.14 4.32 -4.63
CA THR A 184 10.18 3.39 -5.25
C THR A 184 9.01 3.02 -4.36
N LEU A 185 9.13 3.25 -3.04
CA LEU A 185 8.07 3.06 -2.06
C LEU A 185 8.03 4.23 -1.09
N VAL A 186 7.05 5.12 -1.27
CA VAL A 186 6.98 6.38 -0.50
C VAL A 186 5.65 6.48 0.24
N ILE A 187 5.71 6.51 1.56
CA ILE A 187 4.57 6.86 2.41
C ILE A 187 4.33 8.37 2.27
N LEU A 188 3.09 8.74 1.96
CA LEU A 188 2.63 10.12 1.82
C LEU A 188 1.78 10.48 3.03
N SER A 189 2.13 11.50 3.79
CA SER A 189 1.28 12.04 4.86
C SER A 189 0.04 12.69 4.24
N THR A 190 -1.14 12.15 4.55
CA THR A 190 -2.44 12.61 4.02
C THR A 190 -3.48 12.70 5.15
N PRO A 191 -3.24 13.56 6.17
CA PRO A 191 -4.12 13.69 7.32
C PRO A 191 -5.51 14.19 6.93
N GLY A 192 -6.48 13.89 7.78
CA GLY A 192 -7.84 14.43 7.66
C GLY A 192 -8.92 13.40 7.91
N HIS A 193 -8.87 12.21 7.29
CA HIS A 193 -9.75 11.10 7.63
C HIS A 193 -9.54 10.69 9.10
N THR A 194 -8.28 10.53 9.47
CA THR A 194 -7.78 10.52 10.85
C THR A 194 -6.64 11.53 10.98
N PRO A 195 -6.19 11.89 12.21
CA PRO A 195 -5.15 12.90 12.40
C PRO A 195 -3.81 12.59 11.73
N GLY A 196 -3.46 11.33 11.64
CA GLY A 196 -2.21 10.85 11.06
C GLY A 196 -2.40 9.90 9.89
N HIS A 197 -3.53 10.00 9.17
CA HIS A 197 -3.75 9.20 7.97
C HIS A 197 -2.61 9.36 6.96
N GLN A 198 -2.26 8.27 6.29
CA GLN A 198 -1.24 8.23 5.25
C GLN A 198 -1.68 7.41 4.04
N SER A 199 -1.14 7.73 2.89
CA SER A 199 -1.30 7.02 1.60
C SER A 199 0.04 6.46 1.15
N LEU A 200 0.08 5.61 0.12
CA LEU A 200 1.34 5.01 -0.35
C LEU A 200 1.51 5.23 -1.85
N LEU A 201 2.67 5.74 -2.25
CA LEU A 201 3.13 5.74 -3.64
C LEU A 201 4.03 4.53 -3.87
N VAL A 202 3.70 3.73 -4.89
CA VAL A 202 4.46 2.55 -5.30
C VAL A 202 4.87 2.74 -6.76
N LYS A 203 6.18 2.61 -7.06
CA LYS A 203 6.71 2.69 -8.43
C LYS A 203 7.12 1.30 -8.90
N LEU A 204 6.39 0.79 -9.86
CA LEU A 204 6.60 -0.54 -10.43
C LEU A 204 7.31 -0.44 -11.80
N PRO A 205 8.19 -1.38 -12.14
CA PRO A 205 9.04 -1.24 -13.32
C PRO A 205 8.28 -1.34 -14.66
N ARG A 206 7.14 -2.04 -14.71
CA ARG A 206 6.33 -2.22 -15.94
C ARG A 206 4.95 -1.63 -15.83
N THR A 207 4.33 -1.73 -14.66
CA THR A 207 2.97 -1.20 -14.43
C THR A 207 2.95 0.32 -14.32
N GLY A 208 4.10 0.92 -13.96
CA GLY A 208 4.21 2.34 -13.66
C GLY A 208 3.88 2.69 -12.21
N GLU A 209 3.52 3.94 -11.96
CA GLU A 209 3.32 4.44 -10.60
C GLU A 209 1.87 4.30 -10.16
N ILE A 210 1.69 3.92 -8.90
CA ILE A 210 0.38 3.70 -8.28
C ILE A 210 0.35 4.44 -6.94
N VAL A 211 -0.74 5.18 -6.71
CA VAL A 211 -1.06 5.77 -5.41
C VAL A 211 -2.17 4.95 -4.76
N LEU A 212 -1.88 4.32 -3.62
CA LEU A 212 -2.87 3.66 -2.76
C LEU A 212 -3.43 4.71 -1.81
N SER A 213 -4.73 5.01 -1.94
CA SER A 213 -5.34 6.15 -1.26
C SER A 213 -5.47 5.99 0.26
N GLY A 214 -5.52 4.74 0.78
CA GLY A 214 -6.15 4.51 2.07
C GLY A 214 -7.55 5.13 2.08
N ASP A 215 -7.97 5.70 3.19
CA ASP A 215 -9.28 6.33 3.38
C ASP A 215 -9.30 7.84 3.16
N ALA A 216 -8.23 8.41 2.59
CA ALA A 216 -8.32 9.75 2.02
C ALA A 216 -9.44 9.83 0.97
N VAL A 217 -9.76 8.68 0.35
CA VAL A 217 -10.85 8.49 -0.62
C VAL A 217 -11.45 7.10 -0.46
N HIS A 218 -12.78 6.99 -0.36
CA HIS A 218 -13.47 5.70 -0.23
C HIS A 218 -13.97 5.13 -1.56
N PHE A 219 -14.37 5.99 -2.50
CA PHE A 219 -14.89 5.60 -3.81
C PHE A 219 -14.44 6.55 -4.90
N LYS A 220 -14.44 6.08 -6.13
CA LYS A 220 -14.18 6.93 -7.30
C LYS A 220 -15.11 8.14 -7.35
N SER A 221 -16.39 7.95 -7.02
CA SER A 221 -17.35 9.06 -6.96
C SER A 221 -17.02 10.10 -5.88
N ASN A 222 -16.40 9.71 -4.77
CA ASN A 222 -15.88 10.65 -3.75
C ASN A 222 -14.69 11.43 -4.30
N TRP A 223 -13.78 10.75 -5.00
CA TRP A 223 -12.64 11.38 -5.66
C TRP A 223 -13.08 12.42 -6.68
N ASP A 224 -13.94 12.03 -7.61
CA ASP A 224 -14.40 12.88 -8.72
C ASP A 224 -15.16 14.12 -8.23
N ASN A 225 -15.90 14.00 -7.13
CA ASN A 225 -16.74 15.06 -6.59
C ASN A 225 -16.18 15.73 -5.32
N ARG A 226 -14.96 15.39 -4.90
CA ARG A 226 -14.33 15.90 -3.67
C ARG A 226 -15.24 15.75 -2.44
N ARG A 227 -15.89 14.58 -2.31
CA ARG A 227 -16.75 14.26 -1.17
C ARG A 227 -15.95 13.63 -0.04
N VAL A 228 -16.23 14.11 1.16
CA VAL A 228 -15.60 13.63 2.40
C VAL A 228 -16.67 12.92 3.22
N PRO A 229 -16.39 11.74 3.80
CA PRO A 229 -17.32 11.03 4.67
C PRO A 229 -17.82 11.86 5.85
N ALA A 230 -19.00 11.53 6.38
CA ALA A 230 -19.50 12.15 7.62
C ALA A 230 -18.62 11.76 8.83
N PRO A 231 -18.25 10.48 9.05
CA PRO A 231 -17.24 10.12 10.05
C PRO A 231 -15.85 10.45 9.53
N ASN A 232 -15.38 11.65 9.81
CA ASN A 232 -14.08 12.17 9.38
C ASN A 232 -13.54 13.12 10.43
N PHE A 233 -12.24 13.04 10.73
CA PHE A 233 -11.63 13.87 11.77
C PHE A 233 -11.62 15.35 11.40
N ASN A 234 -11.16 15.68 10.16
CA ASN A 234 -11.07 17.06 9.67
C ASN A 234 -11.29 17.11 8.15
N LYS A 235 -12.42 17.67 7.74
CA LYS A 235 -12.81 17.74 6.33
C LYS A 235 -11.85 18.57 5.47
N GLU A 236 -11.41 19.70 5.98
CA GLU A 236 -10.52 20.62 5.28
C GLU A 236 -9.15 19.96 5.02
N GLN A 237 -8.63 19.24 6.02
CA GLN A 237 -7.39 18.46 5.87
C GLN A 237 -7.57 17.32 4.87
N THR A 238 -8.70 16.60 4.87
CA THR A 238 -8.97 15.55 3.89
C THR A 238 -9.00 16.11 2.47
N LEU A 239 -9.64 17.26 2.26
CA LEU A 239 -9.67 17.93 0.95
C LEU A 239 -8.27 18.37 0.52
N ALA A 240 -7.44 18.90 1.43
CA ALA A 240 -6.05 19.24 1.16
C ALA A 240 -5.22 17.98 0.82
N SER A 241 -5.45 16.87 1.53
CA SER A 241 -4.83 15.57 1.25
C SER A 241 -5.23 15.02 -0.12
N MET A 242 -6.50 15.10 -0.49
CA MET A 242 -6.98 14.76 -1.85
C MET A 242 -6.31 15.63 -2.92
N GLN A 243 -6.07 16.92 -2.63
CA GLN A 243 -5.36 17.81 -3.55
C GLN A 243 -3.89 17.39 -3.69
N LYS A 244 -3.20 17.10 -2.59
CA LYS A 244 -1.83 16.56 -2.60
C LYS A 244 -1.72 15.27 -3.42
N LEU A 245 -2.68 14.35 -3.25
CA LEU A 245 -2.72 13.12 -4.05
C LEU A 245 -2.92 13.43 -5.54
N ALA A 246 -3.80 14.39 -5.90
CA ALA A 246 -4.00 14.79 -7.28
C ALA A 246 -2.73 15.38 -7.92
N GLU A 247 -1.98 16.19 -7.17
CA GLU A 247 -0.71 16.74 -7.62
C GLU A 247 0.36 15.65 -7.80
N THR A 248 0.42 14.69 -6.86
CA THR A 248 1.32 13.53 -6.96
C THR A 248 0.98 12.67 -8.18
N ILE A 249 -0.30 12.34 -8.38
CA ILE A 249 -0.77 11.56 -9.53
C ILE A 249 -0.45 12.26 -10.85
N SER A 250 -0.67 13.58 -10.93
CA SER A 250 -0.39 14.36 -12.14
C SER A 250 1.11 14.47 -12.43
N ARG A 251 1.93 14.67 -11.39
CA ARG A 251 3.39 14.79 -11.52
C ARG A 251 4.04 13.49 -11.96
N ASP A 252 3.59 12.38 -11.37
CA ASP A 252 4.21 11.07 -11.51
C ASP A 252 3.46 10.19 -12.54
N GLU A 253 2.41 10.71 -13.22
CA GLU A 253 1.52 9.97 -14.13
C GLU A 253 0.94 8.69 -13.50
N ALA A 254 0.69 8.73 -12.17
CA ALA A 254 0.32 7.58 -11.39
C ALA A 254 -1.16 7.22 -11.53
N GLN A 255 -1.47 5.93 -11.34
CA GLN A 255 -2.84 5.44 -11.18
C GLN A 255 -3.30 5.63 -9.73
N LEU A 256 -4.55 6.00 -9.51
CA LEU A 256 -5.16 6.01 -8.17
C LEU A 256 -5.88 4.68 -7.90
N TRP A 257 -5.46 3.97 -6.87
CA TRP A 257 -6.16 2.79 -6.36
C TRP A 257 -6.82 3.10 -5.02
N ILE A 258 -8.14 2.90 -4.98
CA ILE A 258 -9.01 3.29 -3.87
C ILE A 258 -9.36 2.05 -3.05
N ASN A 259 -9.15 2.12 -1.73
CA ASN A 259 -9.18 0.94 -0.87
C ASN A 259 -10.55 0.23 -0.85
N HIS A 260 -11.64 1.00 -0.77
CA HIS A 260 -12.98 0.47 -0.55
C HIS A 260 -13.85 0.40 -1.81
N ASP A 261 -13.32 0.79 -2.98
CA ASP A 261 -14.05 0.82 -4.25
C ASP A 261 -14.12 -0.57 -4.89
N LYS A 262 -15.28 -1.24 -4.73
CA LYS A 262 -15.48 -2.57 -5.28
C LYS A 262 -15.44 -2.59 -6.79
N GLU A 263 -16.02 -1.60 -7.46
CA GLU A 263 -16.04 -1.51 -8.91
C GLU A 263 -14.62 -1.43 -9.48
N GLN A 264 -13.71 -0.70 -8.80
CA GLN A 264 -12.30 -0.68 -9.18
C GLN A 264 -11.61 -2.01 -8.86
N ARG A 265 -11.81 -2.59 -7.66
CA ARG A 265 -11.18 -3.87 -7.30
C ARG A 265 -11.54 -5.00 -8.25
N ASP A 266 -12.79 -5.06 -8.73
CA ASP A 266 -13.29 -6.15 -9.57
C ASP A 266 -12.58 -6.24 -10.93
N ILE A 267 -11.88 -5.18 -11.37
CA ILE A 267 -11.08 -5.16 -12.59
C ILE A 267 -9.57 -5.27 -12.35
N LEU A 268 -9.14 -5.34 -11.09
CA LEU A 268 -7.73 -5.48 -10.72
C LEU A 268 -7.37 -6.96 -10.53
N LYS A 269 -6.10 -7.29 -10.76
CA LYS A 269 -5.55 -8.62 -10.49
C LYS A 269 -5.38 -8.79 -8.99
N MET A 270 -5.99 -9.85 -8.45
CA MET A 270 -5.84 -10.24 -7.05
C MET A 270 -4.75 -11.31 -6.90
N ALA A 271 -4.16 -11.42 -5.71
CA ALA A 271 -3.23 -12.51 -5.41
C ALA A 271 -3.86 -13.89 -5.76
N PRO A 272 -3.08 -14.83 -6.34
CA PRO A 272 -1.63 -14.83 -6.47
C PRO A 272 -1.06 -14.08 -7.69
N GLU A 273 -1.89 -13.48 -8.54
CA GLU A 273 -1.40 -12.59 -9.60
C GLU A 273 -0.81 -11.31 -8.99
N PHE A 274 0.08 -10.66 -9.73
CA PHE A 274 0.80 -9.48 -9.26
C PHE A 274 0.97 -8.43 -10.36
N TYR A 275 1.35 -7.25 -9.93
CA TYR A 275 1.82 -6.14 -10.75
C TYR A 275 3.32 -5.95 -10.57
N ASP A 276 4.02 -5.57 -11.64
CA ASP A 276 5.48 -5.38 -11.67
C ASP A 276 5.93 -4.29 -12.64
#